data_660708543db40835440d25732aa0279f
#
_entry.id   660708543db40835440d25732aa0279f
#
_cell.length_a   1.000
_cell.length_b   1.000
_cell.length_c   1.000
_cell.angle_alpha   90.00
_cell.angle_beta   90.00
_cell.angle_gamma   90.00
#
_symmetry.space_group_name_H-M   'P 1'
#
loop_
_entity.id
_entity.type
_entity.pdbx_description
1 polymer ?
#
loop_
_entity_poly.entity_id
_entity_poly.type
_entity_poly.pdbx_seq_one_letter_code
_entity_poly.pdbx_strand_id
1 'polypeptide(L)'
;MLETKFKVMFLLAILAFAAIPIMGILRGTTLTPFEAPSADSTDPTPSGPLDPSQVSHEEPIQEEMISIPAGSFIRGTDLGGFDERPQRMLALGAFTIDRYEVTNHQYQQFVDATGHRKSGPPARYAKNMSKMLSINQPVVYVSWEDAKAYCQWKGKRLPTEAEWEKAMRGSDGRLWPWGNVEQPNGANWARVQDGHEVSAIVGTVLTDKSPYGVMDGAGNVMEWVEDWYAERYFEEAQEQNPQGPDHGVFRALRGGGYATTGADIRITSRSKMIQDFRDETIGFRCAVSGAKSEKN
;
A
#
# COMPACT_ATOMS: atom_id res chain seq x y z
N MET A 1 42.11 -6.40 -40.89
CA MET A 1 42.03 -7.79 -41.39
C MET A 1 41.79 -8.68 -40.18
N LEU A 2 40.67 -9.06 -39.90
CA LEU A 2 39.94 -10.29 -39.62
C LEU A 2 38.60 -9.98 -38.97
N GLU A 3 37.55 -10.09 -39.76
CA GLU A 3 36.17 -10.21 -39.28
C GLU A 3 35.98 -11.61 -38.66
N THR A 4 35.30 -11.70 -37.54
CA THR A 4 34.71 -12.96 -37.11
C THR A 4 33.26 -12.75 -36.73
N LYS A 5 32.36 -13.26 -37.55
CA LYS A 5 30.91 -13.28 -37.42
C LYS A 5 30.52 -14.24 -36.30
N PHE A 6 29.78 -13.75 -35.30
CA PHE A 6 29.05 -14.62 -34.36
C PHE A 6 27.68 -14.97 -34.93
N LYS A 7 27.49 -16.23 -35.27
CA LYS A 7 26.20 -16.85 -35.58
C LYS A 7 25.47 -17.17 -34.30
N VAL A 8 24.29 -16.59 -34.14
CA VAL A 8 23.30 -16.98 -33.11
C VAL A 8 22.60 -18.25 -33.60
N MET A 9 22.73 -19.32 -32.84
CA MET A 9 22.06 -20.59 -33.10
C MET A 9 20.90 -20.74 -32.14
N PHE A 10 19.66 -20.61 -32.64
CA PHE A 10 18.45 -20.96 -31.91
C PHE A 10 18.30 -22.49 -31.84
N LEU A 11 18.31 -23.05 -30.64
CA LEU A 11 17.98 -24.45 -30.40
C LEU A 11 16.52 -24.55 -29.93
N LEU A 12 15.66 -25.06 -30.81
CA LEU A 12 14.29 -25.47 -30.50
C LEU A 12 14.32 -26.84 -29.81
N ALA A 13 13.96 -26.91 -28.57
CA ALA A 13 13.72 -28.18 -27.87
C ALA A 13 12.23 -28.53 -27.99
N ILE A 14 11.92 -29.52 -28.79
CA ILE A 14 10.61 -30.16 -28.89
C ILE A 14 10.52 -31.23 -27.80
N LEU A 15 9.68 -31.01 -26.77
CA LEU A 15 9.34 -32.03 -25.79
C LEU A 15 8.16 -32.88 -26.29
N ALA A 16 8.46 -34.14 -26.66
CA ALA A 16 7.46 -35.14 -26.97
C ALA A 16 6.85 -35.66 -25.65
N PHE A 17 5.55 -35.48 -25.47
CA PHE A 17 4.78 -36.14 -24.40
C PHE A 17 4.43 -37.57 -24.85
N ALA A 18 4.96 -38.55 -24.13
CA ALA A 18 4.57 -39.93 -24.22
C ALA A 18 3.25 -40.14 -23.48
N ALA A 19 2.21 -40.59 -24.21
CA ALA A 19 0.93 -40.98 -23.64
C ALA A 19 1.05 -42.35 -22.97
N ILE A 20 0.71 -42.43 -21.69
CA ILE A 20 0.51 -43.68 -20.94
C ILE A 20 -1.01 -43.98 -20.97
N PRO A 21 -1.46 -45.17 -21.44
CA PRO A 21 -2.87 -45.52 -21.36
C PRO A 21 -3.21 -46.02 -19.97
N ILE A 22 -4.08 -45.30 -19.25
CA ILE A 22 -4.73 -45.82 -18.04
C ILE A 22 -6.01 -46.54 -18.44
N MET A 23 -5.99 -47.85 -18.34
CA MET A 23 -7.13 -48.71 -18.47
C MET A 23 -7.82 -48.77 -17.09
N GLY A 24 -8.93 -48.07 -16.93
CA GLY A 24 -9.75 -48.02 -15.69
C GLY A 24 -11.25 -48.13 -15.97
N ILE A 25 -11.75 -49.21 -15.59
CA ILE A 25 -13.10 -49.78 -15.44
C ILE A 25 -14.21 -48.72 -15.43
N LEU A 26 -15.07 -48.76 -16.45
CA LEU A 26 -16.38 -48.10 -16.53
C LEU A 26 -17.38 -48.76 -15.55
N ARG A 27 -17.73 -48.04 -14.49
CA ARG A 27 -19.02 -48.24 -13.81
C ARG A 27 -19.93 -47.08 -14.21
N GLY A 28 -21.06 -47.44 -14.84
CA GLY A 28 -22.03 -46.49 -15.35
C GLY A 28 -22.70 -45.70 -14.22
N THR A 29 -22.60 -44.38 -14.34
CA THR A 29 -23.50 -43.42 -13.73
C THR A 29 -24.11 -42.62 -14.87
N THR A 30 -25.42 -42.76 -15.05
CA THR A 30 -26.23 -41.96 -15.98
C THR A 30 -26.12 -40.48 -15.56
N LEU A 31 -25.47 -39.69 -16.40
CA LEU A 31 -25.49 -38.23 -16.29
C LEU A 31 -26.87 -37.75 -16.77
N THR A 32 -27.64 -37.17 -15.87
CA THR A 32 -28.82 -36.36 -16.23
C THR A 32 -28.35 -35.14 -17.02
N PRO A 33 -29.07 -34.73 -18.07
CA PRO A 33 -28.73 -33.52 -18.81
C PRO A 33 -28.82 -32.29 -17.91
N PHE A 34 -27.80 -31.46 -17.97
CA PHE A 34 -27.80 -30.13 -17.33
C PHE A 34 -28.83 -29.27 -18.05
N GLU A 35 -29.93 -28.99 -17.40
CA GLU A 35 -30.94 -28.04 -17.85
C GLU A 35 -30.41 -26.63 -17.60
N ALA A 36 -30.17 -25.89 -18.67
CA ALA A 36 -29.74 -24.49 -18.59
C ALA A 36 -30.85 -23.67 -17.91
N PRO A 37 -30.53 -22.79 -16.94
CA PRO A 37 -31.56 -21.93 -16.35
C PRO A 37 -32.12 -21.00 -17.42
N SER A 38 -33.45 -20.93 -17.49
CA SER A 38 -34.19 -20.03 -18.38
C SER A 38 -33.81 -18.58 -18.12
N ALA A 39 -33.51 -17.87 -19.20
CA ALA A 39 -33.27 -16.42 -19.19
C ALA A 39 -34.62 -15.71 -18.92
N ASP A 40 -34.94 -15.53 -17.66
CA ASP A 40 -35.93 -14.55 -17.21
C ASP A 40 -35.56 -14.06 -15.82
N SER A 41 -34.55 -13.17 -15.80
CA SER A 41 -34.30 -12.27 -14.68
C SER A 41 -34.23 -10.87 -15.26
N THR A 42 -35.31 -10.17 -15.18
CA THR A 42 -35.37 -8.72 -15.27
C THR A 42 -34.58 -8.15 -14.10
N ASP A 43 -33.29 -7.96 -14.33
CA ASP A 43 -32.43 -7.19 -13.45
C ASP A 43 -32.86 -5.72 -13.60
N PRO A 44 -33.37 -5.06 -12.55
CA PRO A 44 -33.75 -3.65 -12.66
C PRO A 44 -32.47 -2.84 -12.80
N THR A 45 -32.17 -2.39 -14.01
CA THR A 45 -31.21 -1.32 -14.26
C THR A 45 -31.62 -0.12 -13.41
N PRO A 46 -30.82 0.39 -12.46
CA PRO A 46 -31.14 1.61 -11.76
C PRO A 46 -30.90 2.78 -12.70
N SER A 47 -31.93 3.17 -13.44
CA SER A 47 -31.98 4.37 -14.25
C SER A 47 -32.71 5.46 -13.47
N GLY A 48 -31.98 6.24 -12.69
CA GLY A 48 -32.47 7.45 -12.07
C GLY A 48 -31.31 8.19 -11.40
N PRO A 49 -31.34 9.52 -11.31
CA PRO A 49 -30.39 10.25 -10.47
C PRO A 49 -30.54 9.72 -9.04
N LEU A 50 -29.39 9.46 -8.40
CA LEU A 50 -29.33 9.02 -7.01
C LEU A 50 -30.16 9.99 -6.15
N ASP A 51 -31.11 9.44 -5.40
CA ASP A 51 -31.92 10.19 -4.45
C ASP A 51 -30.99 10.84 -3.42
N PRO A 52 -30.96 12.19 -3.31
CA PRO A 52 -30.10 12.90 -2.36
C PRO A 52 -30.36 12.50 -0.90
N SER A 53 -31.50 11.86 -0.59
CA SER A 53 -31.85 11.38 0.76
C SER A 53 -31.16 10.07 1.16
N GLN A 54 -30.48 9.39 0.22
CA GLN A 54 -29.72 8.14 0.47
C GLN A 54 -28.22 8.37 0.64
N VAL A 55 -27.75 9.62 0.69
CA VAL A 55 -26.40 9.92 1.12
C VAL A 55 -26.34 9.61 2.60
N SER A 56 -25.79 8.46 2.96
CA SER A 56 -25.46 8.14 4.36
C SER A 56 -24.60 9.29 4.88
N HIS A 57 -25.05 9.98 5.94
CA HIS A 57 -24.25 10.96 6.64
C HIS A 57 -23.15 10.21 7.40
N GLU A 58 -22.09 9.80 6.69
CA GLU A 58 -20.88 9.28 7.33
C GLU A 58 -20.28 10.43 8.16
N GLU A 59 -20.15 10.21 9.44
CA GLU A 59 -19.39 11.14 10.30
C GLU A 59 -17.90 11.02 9.95
N PRO A 60 -17.18 12.15 9.81
CA PRO A 60 -15.74 12.12 9.54
C PRO A 60 -14.98 11.45 10.69
N ILE A 61 -14.09 10.52 10.34
CA ILE A 61 -13.16 9.93 11.28
C ILE A 61 -12.25 11.04 11.84
N GLN A 62 -12.17 11.12 13.17
CA GLN A 62 -11.36 12.12 13.86
C GLN A 62 -9.86 11.82 13.65
N GLU A 63 -9.08 12.89 13.48
CA GLU A 63 -7.63 12.77 13.45
C GLU A 63 -7.11 12.26 14.80
N GLU A 64 -6.28 11.23 14.72
CA GLU A 64 -5.61 10.67 15.89
C GLU A 64 -4.13 10.45 15.55
N MET A 65 -3.26 10.84 16.46
CA MET A 65 -1.82 10.62 16.30
C MET A 65 -1.32 9.63 17.35
N ILE A 66 -0.49 8.71 16.90
CA ILE A 66 0.13 7.69 17.75
C ILE A 66 1.56 8.10 18.10
N SER A 67 1.86 8.09 19.40
CA SER A 67 3.21 8.34 19.89
C SER A 67 4.10 7.11 19.71
N ILE A 68 5.21 7.28 19.02
CA ILE A 68 6.22 6.25 18.83
C ILE A 68 7.43 6.58 19.71
N PRO A 69 7.77 5.74 20.69
CA PRO A 69 8.85 6.03 21.61
C PRO A 69 10.22 6.03 20.92
N ALA A 70 11.14 6.83 21.44
CA ALA A 70 12.55 6.76 21.06
C ALA A 70 13.10 5.36 21.34
N GLY A 71 14.09 4.94 20.57
CA GLY A 71 14.78 3.67 20.78
C GLY A 71 15.03 2.90 19.50
N SER A 72 15.70 1.77 19.68
CA SER A 72 16.13 0.93 18.57
C SER A 72 14.98 0.04 18.05
N PHE A 73 15.05 -0.29 16.77
CA PHE A 73 14.18 -1.26 16.12
C PHE A 73 14.96 -2.00 15.02
N ILE A 74 14.44 -3.14 14.60
CA ILE A 74 15.00 -3.92 13.49
C ILE A 74 14.41 -3.39 12.18
N ARG A 75 15.23 -2.82 11.31
CA ARG A 75 14.88 -2.35 9.96
C ARG A 75 15.25 -3.39 8.91
N GLY A 76 14.45 -3.49 7.86
CA GLY A 76 14.71 -4.37 6.73
C GLY A 76 14.57 -5.85 7.05
N THR A 77 14.86 -6.69 6.09
CA THR A 77 14.84 -8.15 6.23
C THR A 77 15.80 -8.80 5.24
N ASP A 78 16.46 -9.89 5.66
CA ASP A 78 17.28 -10.71 4.76
C ASP A 78 16.45 -11.70 3.94
N LEU A 79 15.12 -11.76 4.19
CA LEU A 79 14.18 -12.68 3.52
C LEU A 79 13.48 -12.02 2.31
N GLY A 80 13.63 -10.72 2.13
CA GLY A 80 12.96 -9.92 1.09
C GLY A 80 13.83 -9.64 -0.12
N GLY A 81 13.46 -8.60 -0.87
CA GLY A 81 14.20 -8.08 -2.03
C GLY A 81 15.59 -7.55 -1.66
N PHE A 82 16.39 -7.26 -2.67
CA PHE A 82 17.73 -6.67 -2.46
C PHE A 82 17.67 -5.31 -1.77
N ASP A 83 16.64 -4.55 -2.05
CA ASP A 83 16.43 -3.21 -1.49
C ASP A 83 15.85 -3.21 -0.07
N GLU A 84 15.42 -4.37 0.43
CA GLU A 84 15.02 -4.58 1.82
C GLU A 84 16.21 -4.94 2.73
N ARG A 85 17.39 -5.21 2.15
CA ARG A 85 18.59 -5.72 2.82
C ARG A 85 19.66 -4.65 3.05
N PRO A 86 20.53 -4.83 4.04
CA PRO A 86 20.53 -5.88 5.05
C PRO A 86 19.51 -5.60 6.17
N GLN A 87 19.06 -6.63 6.88
CA GLN A 87 18.41 -6.45 8.17
C GLN A 87 19.41 -5.86 9.16
N ARG A 88 19.05 -4.75 9.80
CA ARG A 88 19.96 -4.10 10.76
C ARG A 88 19.23 -3.34 11.85
N MET A 89 19.91 -3.12 12.96
CA MET A 89 19.39 -2.32 14.06
C MET A 89 19.58 -0.84 13.76
N LEU A 90 18.50 -0.05 13.85
CA LEU A 90 18.53 1.41 13.81
C LEU A 90 17.95 2.01 15.07
N ALA A 91 18.33 3.22 15.41
CA ALA A 91 17.76 3.99 16.51
C ALA A 91 17.07 5.25 15.98
N LEU A 92 15.82 5.48 16.41
CA LEU A 92 15.08 6.70 16.11
C LEU A 92 14.78 7.48 17.38
N GLY A 93 14.74 8.81 17.26
CA GLY A 93 14.14 9.69 18.26
C GLY A 93 12.64 9.39 18.42
N ALA A 94 12.01 9.94 19.46
CA ALA A 94 10.56 9.89 19.59
C ALA A 94 9.89 10.75 18.49
N PHE A 95 8.76 10.31 17.99
CA PHE A 95 7.93 11.05 17.03
C PHE A 95 6.46 10.65 17.22
N THR A 96 5.56 11.38 16.58
CA THR A 96 4.16 10.96 16.45
C THR A 96 3.82 10.79 14.98
N ILE A 97 2.90 9.88 14.67
CA ILE A 97 2.45 9.59 13.31
C ILE A 97 0.93 9.47 13.30
N ASP A 98 0.28 9.84 12.21
CA ASP A 98 -1.15 9.66 12.05
C ASP A 98 -1.50 8.18 12.20
N ARG A 99 -2.58 7.89 12.94
CA ARG A 99 -3.07 6.53 13.14
C ARG A 99 -3.51 5.89 11.84
N TYR A 100 -4.12 6.69 10.98
CA TYR A 100 -4.68 6.30 9.69
C TYR A 100 -4.01 7.06 8.55
N GLU A 101 -4.23 6.59 7.33
CA GLU A 101 -3.98 7.38 6.13
C GLU A 101 -4.86 8.63 6.11
N VAL A 102 -4.40 9.69 5.46
CA VAL A 102 -5.19 10.92 5.29
C VAL A 102 -6.42 10.61 4.44
N THR A 103 -7.60 11.00 4.94
CA THR A 103 -8.88 10.70 4.29
C THR A 103 -9.26 11.72 3.21
N ASN A 104 -10.22 11.35 2.36
CA ASN A 104 -10.81 12.26 1.37
C ASN A 104 -11.37 13.53 2.02
N HIS A 105 -12.06 13.40 3.17
CA HIS A 105 -12.60 14.54 3.90
C HIS A 105 -11.49 15.49 4.35
N GLN A 106 -10.45 14.98 4.98
CA GLN A 106 -9.34 15.78 5.48
C GLN A 106 -8.60 16.50 4.35
N TYR A 107 -8.36 15.81 3.22
CA TYR A 107 -7.73 16.42 2.06
C TYR A 107 -8.63 17.47 1.40
N GLN A 108 -9.95 17.27 1.34
CA GLN A 108 -10.88 18.26 0.84
C GLN A 108 -10.85 19.55 1.68
N GLN A 109 -10.76 19.45 3.01
CA GLN A 109 -10.58 20.62 3.88
C GLN A 109 -9.32 21.43 3.54
N PHE A 110 -8.22 20.75 3.22
CA PHE A 110 -6.99 21.40 2.76
C PHE A 110 -7.20 22.14 1.43
N VAL A 111 -7.84 21.48 0.48
CA VAL A 111 -8.16 22.09 -0.82
C VAL A 111 -9.02 23.34 -0.65
N ASP A 112 -10.06 23.27 0.17
CA ASP A 112 -10.99 24.38 0.42
C ASP A 112 -10.30 25.57 1.12
N ALA A 113 -9.39 25.28 2.05
CA ALA A 113 -8.67 26.30 2.81
C ALA A 113 -7.56 27.00 2.01
N THR A 114 -6.94 26.30 1.04
CA THR A 114 -5.71 26.78 0.39
C THR A 114 -5.85 27.02 -1.11
N GLY A 115 -6.90 26.51 -1.73
CA GLY A 115 -7.03 26.48 -3.20
C GLY A 115 -6.09 25.47 -3.88
N HIS A 116 -5.47 24.56 -3.10
CA HIS A 116 -4.60 23.53 -3.67
C HIS A 116 -5.37 22.65 -4.65
N ARG A 117 -4.67 21.95 -5.52
CA ARG A 117 -5.33 21.09 -6.51
C ARG A 117 -6.09 19.94 -5.83
N LYS A 118 -7.25 19.62 -6.38
CA LYS A 118 -8.07 18.48 -5.92
C LYS A 118 -7.38 17.14 -6.19
N SER A 119 -7.63 16.18 -5.33
CA SER A 119 -7.38 14.77 -5.61
C SER A 119 -8.28 14.29 -6.75
N GLY A 120 -7.87 13.25 -7.45
CA GLY A 120 -8.69 12.64 -8.50
C GLY A 120 -7.94 12.44 -9.81
N PRO A 121 -8.38 11.46 -10.61
CA PRO A 121 -7.75 11.11 -11.87
C PRO A 121 -8.05 12.13 -12.95
N PRO A 122 -7.26 12.17 -14.02
CA PRO A 122 -7.74 12.69 -15.30
C PRO A 122 -9.03 11.95 -15.70
N ALA A 123 -10.00 12.68 -16.27
CA ALA A 123 -11.35 12.15 -16.58
C ALA A 123 -11.37 10.78 -17.29
N ARG A 124 -10.34 10.47 -18.08
CA ARG A 124 -10.20 9.19 -18.81
C ARG A 124 -9.91 7.97 -17.93
N TYR A 125 -9.53 8.15 -16.67
CA TYR A 125 -9.13 7.07 -15.73
C TYR A 125 -10.10 6.93 -14.55
N ALA A 126 -11.28 7.52 -14.61
CA ALA A 126 -12.22 7.59 -13.49
C ALA A 126 -13.01 6.29 -13.21
N LYS A 127 -12.63 5.13 -13.79
CA LYS A 127 -13.45 3.89 -13.76
C LYS A 127 -13.78 3.40 -12.34
N ASN A 128 -12.83 3.48 -11.41
CA ASN A 128 -13.01 2.99 -10.04
C ASN A 128 -13.33 4.11 -9.03
N MET A 129 -13.34 5.37 -9.48
CA MET A 129 -13.49 6.51 -8.56
C MET A 129 -14.78 6.51 -7.77
N SER A 130 -15.89 6.04 -8.36
CA SER A 130 -17.18 5.99 -7.65
C SER A 130 -17.15 5.11 -6.40
N LYS A 131 -16.24 4.13 -6.35
CA LYS A 131 -16.06 3.23 -5.21
C LYS A 131 -15.07 3.75 -4.16
N MET A 132 -14.40 4.87 -4.42
CA MET A 132 -13.32 5.44 -3.61
C MET A 132 -13.66 6.87 -3.11
N LEU A 133 -14.95 7.22 -3.11
CA LEU A 133 -15.41 8.58 -2.79
C LEU A 133 -15.94 8.74 -1.37
N SER A 134 -15.97 7.67 -0.54
CA SER A 134 -16.35 7.83 0.86
C SER A 134 -15.42 8.83 1.53
N ILE A 135 -15.99 9.70 2.35
CA ILE A 135 -15.26 10.75 3.05
C ILE A 135 -14.16 10.18 3.96
N ASN A 136 -14.34 8.93 4.41
CA ASN A 136 -13.45 8.21 5.32
C ASN A 136 -12.52 7.19 4.61
N GLN A 137 -12.57 7.07 3.28
CA GLN A 137 -11.55 6.35 2.54
C GLN A 137 -10.27 7.17 2.41
N PRO A 138 -9.10 6.52 2.27
CA PRO A 138 -7.84 7.24 2.05
C PRO A 138 -7.91 8.08 0.79
N VAL A 139 -7.35 9.28 0.85
CA VAL A 139 -7.19 10.10 -0.34
C VAL A 139 -6.16 9.47 -1.28
N VAL A 140 -6.52 9.38 -2.56
CA VAL A 140 -5.66 8.86 -3.63
C VAL A 140 -5.54 9.85 -4.78
N TYR A 141 -4.77 9.52 -5.80
CA TYR A 141 -4.45 10.46 -6.89
C TYR A 141 -3.77 11.74 -6.38
N VAL A 142 -2.91 11.62 -5.40
CA VAL A 142 -2.07 12.68 -4.84
C VAL A 142 -0.61 12.39 -5.16
N SER A 143 0.15 13.41 -5.58
CA SER A 143 1.59 13.32 -5.77
C SER A 143 2.33 13.46 -4.45
N TRP A 144 3.62 13.20 -4.43
CA TRP A 144 4.46 13.43 -3.27
C TRP A 144 4.44 14.90 -2.81
N GLU A 145 4.43 15.84 -3.77
CA GLU A 145 4.34 17.27 -3.47
C GLU A 145 2.97 17.64 -2.86
N ASP A 146 1.88 17.04 -3.34
CA ASP A 146 0.54 17.24 -2.76
C ASP A 146 0.50 16.74 -1.31
N ALA A 147 1.03 15.54 -1.06
CA ALA A 147 1.10 14.93 0.25
C ALA A 147 1.94 15.77 1.22
N LYS A 148 3.11 16.23 0.77
CA LYS A 148 3.99 17.12 1.54
C LYS A 148 3.32 18.44 1.87
N ALA A 149 2.68 19.07 0.89
CA ALA A 149 1.98 20.34 1.09
C ALA A 149 0.83 20.22 2.10
N TYR A 150 0.05 19.12 2.04
CA TYR A 150 -0.98 18.82 3.03
C TYR A 150 -0.39 18.69 4.43
N CYS A 151 0.64 17.85 4.62
CA CYS A 151 1.25 17.66 5.93
C CYS A 151 1.80 18.98 6.48
N GLN A 152 2.43 19.80 5.65
CA GLN A 152 2.92 21.13 6.06
C GLN A 152 1.79 22.08 6.46
N TRP A 153 0.68 22.08 5.72
CA TRP A 153 -0.51 22.87 6.09
C TRP A 153 -1.06 22.48 7.46
N LYS A 154 -1.00 21.18 7.81
CA LYS A 154 -1.38 20.67 9.14
C LYS A 154 -0.31 20.92 10.23
N GLY A 155 0.81 21.58 9.92
CA GLY A 155 1.94 21.72 10.85
C GLY A 155 2.69 20.41 11.08
N LYS A 156 2.57 19.46 10.16
CA LYS A 156 3.20 18.13 10.16
C LYS A 156 4.20 18.02 9.00
N ARG A 157 4.74 16.82 8.80
CA ARG A 157 5.58 16.44 7.65
C ARG A 157 5.26 15.01 7.22
N LEU A 158 5.75 14.59 6.07
CA LEU A 158 5.77 13.17 5.74
C LEU A 158 6.66 12.42 6.75
N PRO A 159 6.36 11.16 7.11
CA PRO A 159 7.28 10.33 7.87
C PRO A 159 8.51 10.00 7.03
N THR A 160 9.68 9.85 7.64
CA THR A 160 10.80 9.18 6.96
C THR A 160 10.46 7.70 6.74
N GLU A 161 11.11 7.07 5.77
CA GLU A 161 10.94 5.65 5.49
C GLU A 161 11.23 4.79 6.74
N ALA A 162 12.22 5.16 7.53
CA ALA A 162 12.57 4.48 8.77
C ALA A 162 11.52 4.69 9.88
N GLU A 163 10.95 5.89 10.00
CA GLU A 163 9.86 6.17 10.95
C GLU A 163 8.61 5.39 10.60
N TRP A 164 8.24 5.38 9.32
CA TRP A 164 7.11 4.61 8.83
C TRP A 164 7.27 3.13 9.18
N GLU A 165 8.43 2.53 8.84
CA GLU A 165 8.69 1.12 9.11
C GLU A 165 8.63 0.79 10.61
N LYS A 166 9.24 1.61 11.48
CA LYS A 166 9.16 1.44 12.93
C LYS A 166 7.74 1.50 13.44
N ALA A 167 6.96 2.49 12.98
CA ALA A 167 5.58 2.71 13.41
C ALA A 167 4.68 1.51 13.08
N MET A 168 4.87 0.89 11.91
CA MET A 168 4.07 -0.25 11.46
C MET A 168 4.57 -1.59 12.01
N ARG A 169 5.87 -1.72 12.23
CA ARG A 169 6.52 -2.99 12.54
C ARG A 169 6.76 -3.22 14.02
N GLY A 170 6.84 -2.14 14.81
CA GLY A 170 7.34 -2.25 16.17
C GLY A 170 8.86 -2.38 16.22
N SER A 171 9.37 -3.01 17.27
CA SER A 171 10.82 -3.17 17.51
C SER A 171 11.33 -4.59 17.28
N ASP A 172 10.46 -5.56 17.14
CA ASP A 172 10.78 -7.00 17.16
C ASP A 172 11.09 -7.62 15.79
N GLY A 173 10.98 -6.84 14.72
CA GLY A 173 11.35 -7.31 13.39
C GLY A 173 10.30 -8.16 12.67
N ARG A 174 9.04 -8.09 13.10
CA ARG A 174 7.91 -8.78 12.44
C ARG A 174 7.72 -8.39 11.00
N LEU A 175 7.15 -9.28 10.18
CA LEU A 175 6.95 -9.06 8.73
C LEU A 175 5.67 -8.28 8.42
N TRP A 176 4.63 -8.46 9.23
CA TRP A 176 3.33 -7.77 9.10
C TRP A 176 2.97 -7.11 10.44
N PRO A 177 2.06 -6.13 10.47
CA PRO A 177 1.63 -5.49 11.72
C PRO A 177 1.18 -6.48 12.79
N TRP A 178 0.53 -7.57 12.38
CA TRP A 178 0.01 -8.61 13.27
C TRP A 178 1.03 -9.71 13.63
N GLY A 179 2.23 -9.75 13.05
CA GLY A 179 3.27 -10.74 13.37
C GLY A 179 3.96 -11.36 12.15
N ASN A 180 4.36 -12.63 12.25
CA ASN A 180 5.15 -13.32 11.23
C ASN A 180 4.39 -14.43 10.48
N VAL A 181 3.12 -14.61 10.75
CA VAL A 181 2.28 -15.59 10.07
C VAL A 181 1.38 -14.86 9.08
N GLU A 182 1.45 -15.24 7.80
CA GLU A 182 0.57 -14.69 6.77
C GLU A 182 -0.89 -14.98 7.11
N GLN A 183 -1.73 -13.95 7.05
CA GLN A 183 -3.17 -14.07 7.26
C GLN A 183 -3.88 -13.58 5.99
N PRO A 184 -4.64 -14.43 5.27
CA PRO A 184 -5.30 -14.05 4.02
C PRO A 184 -6.22 -12.83 4.11
N ASN A 185 -6.84 -12.62 5.28
CA ASN A 185 -7.73 -11.48 5.56
C ASN A 185 -7.07 -10.51 6.56
N GLY A 186 -5.74 -10.51 6.67
CA GLY A 186 -5.01 -9.69 7.63
C GLY A 186 -4.98 -8.22 7.27
N ALA A 187 -5.13 -7.88 6.00
CA ALA A 187 -5.11 -6.54 5.43
C ALA A 187 -5.99 -6.45 4.19
N ASN A 188 -6.24 -5.24 3.69
CA ASN A 188 -6.89 -5.01 2.39
C ASN A 188 -5.83 -5.07 1.27
N TRP A 189 -5.80 -6.18 0.51
CA TRP A 189 -4.82 -6.44 -0.55
C TRP A 189 -5.44 -7.27 -1.68
N ALA A 190 -4.72 -7.54 -2.77
CA ALA A 190 -5.24 -8.16 -4.00
C ALA A 190 -5.67 -9.63 -3.83
N ARG A 191 -6.40 -9.93 -2.75
CA ARG A 191 -7.15 -11.18 -2.59
C ARG A 191 -8.60 -10.83 -2.30
N VAL A 192 -9.47 -11.16 -3.21
CA VAL A 192 -10.94 -10.92 -3.18
C VAL A 192 -11.66 -11.40 -1.90
N GLN A 193 -10.93 -12.01 -0.97
CA GLN A 193 -11.50 -12.61 0.25
C GLN A 193 -11.61 -11.64 1.43
N ASP A 194 -10.98 -10.47 1.34
CA ASP A 194 -11.05 -9.43 2.40
C ASP A 194 -12.36 -8.62 2.37
N GLY A 195 -13.15 -8.76 1.29
CA GLY A 195 -14.43 -8.08 1.13
C GLY A 195 -14.33 -6.69 0.48
N HIS A 196 -13.14 -6.26 0.06
CA HIS A 196 -12.91 -4.95 -0.55
C HIS A 196 -12.41 -5.10 -2.00
N GLU A 197 -13.03 -4.37 -2.94
CA GLU A 197 -12.58 -4.32 -4.34
C GLU A 197 -11.55 -3.20 -4.58
N VAL A 198 -11.55 -2.19 -3.73
CA VAL A 198 -10.70 -0.99 -3.76
C VAL A 198 -10.28 -0.66 -2.33
N SER A 199 -9.72 0.55 -2.09
CA SER A 199 -9.39 0.98 -0.74
C SER A 199 -10.61 0.92 0.19
N ALA A 200 -10.40 0.41 1.40
CA ALA A 200 -11.38 0.37 2.47
C ALA A 200 -11.46 1.72 3.21
N ILE A 201 -12.51 1.93 3.99
CA ILE A 201 -12.55 2.98 5.01
C ILE A 201 -11.37 2.76 5.97
N VAL A 202 -10.62 3.82 6.28
CA VAL A 202 -9.43 3.71 7.14
C VAL A 202 -9.78 3.09 8.50
N GLY A 203 -8.90 2.24 9.00
CA GLY A 203 -9.05 1.58 10.30
C GLY A 203 -10.10 0.49 10.39
N THR A 204 -10.74 0.07 9.30
CA THR A 204 -11.77 -0.97 9.32
C THR A 204 -11.19 -2.39 9.30
N VAL A 205 -9.98 -2.60 8.80
CA VAL A 205 -9.29 -3.89 8.84
C VAL A 205 -8.57 -4.04 10.18
N LEU A 206 -9.27 -4.52 11.19
CA LEU A 206 -8.81 -4.54 12.59
C LEU A 206 -7.55 -5.37 12.83
N THR A 207 -7.24 -6.31 11.97
CA THR A 207 -6.04 -7.15 12.02
C THR A 207 -4.80 -6.35 11.62
N ASP A 208 -4.95 -5.41 10.66
CA ASP A 208 -3.87 -4.54 10.19
C ASP A 208 -3.60 -3.41 11.19
N LYS A 209 -3.11 -3.81 12.34
CA LYS A 209 -2.82 -2.93 13.46
C LYS A 209 -1.44 -3.20 14.02
N SER A 210 -0.60 -2.17 14.02
CA SER A 210 0.76 -2.25 14.54
C SER A 210 0.79 -2.41 16.07
N PRO A 211 1.94 -2.83 16.66
CA PRO A 211 2.12 -2.88 18.11
C PRO A 211 1.87 -1.57 18.82
N TYR A 212 2.06 -0.45 18.13
CA TYR A 212 1.80 0.89 18.67
C TYR A 212 0.37 1.35 18.47
N GLY A 213 -0.42 0.67 17.63
CA GLY A 213 -1.80 1.04 17.34
C GLY A 213 -2.02 1.80 16.04
N VAL A 214 -0.99 1.97 15.21
CA VAL A 214 -1.12 2.50 13.85
C VAL A 214 -1.82 1.47 12.99
N MET A 215 -2.74 1.88 12.11
CA MET A 215 -3.59 1.01 11.30
C MET A 215 -3.23 1.14 9.81
N ASP A 216 -3.69 0.16 9.01
CA ASP A 216 -3.61 0.16 7.56
C ASP A 216 -2.17 0.25 7.02
N GLY A 217 -1.26 -0.53 7.63
CA GLY A 217 0.16 -0.53 7.28
C GLY A 217 0.55 -1.60 6.26
N ALA A 218 -0.31 -2.59 5.99
CA ALA A 218 -0.01 -3.73 5.13
C ALA A 218 -1.09 -3.89 4.04
N GLY A 219 -1.32 -2.87 3.25
CA GLY A 219 -2.36 -2.85 2.23
C GLY A 219 -3.07 -1.52 2.18
N ASN A 220 -4.33 -1.51 1.87
CA ASN A 220 -5.19 -0.37 1.63
C ASN A 220 -4.65 0.55 0.53
N VAL A 221 -3.77 1.50 0.81
CA VAL A 221 -3.03 2.24 -0.22
C VAL A 221 -1.53 2.28 0.07
N MET A 222 -0.71 2.32 -0.97
CA MET A 222 0.72 2.62 -0.83
C MET A 222 0.87 4.05 -0.31
N GLU A 223 1.89 4.29 0.51
CA GLU A 223 2.07 5.57 1.16
C GLU A 223 3.36 6.26 0.75
N TRP A 224 3.24 7.54 0.35
CA TRP A 224 4.38 8.41 0.18
C TRP A 224 5.11 8.62 1.51
N VAL A 225 6.43 8.47 1.48
CA VAL A 225 7.30 8.88 2.59
C VAL A 225 8.25 10.00 2.15
N GLU A 226 8.94 10.65 3.10
CA GLU A 226 9.82 11.82 2.79
C GLU A 226 11.00 11.43 1.90
N ASP A 227 11.51 10.20 2.02
CA ASP A 227 12.78 9.78 1.49
C ASP A 227 12.81 9.69 -0.04
N TRP A 228 13.95 10.07 -0.63
CA TRP A 228 14.30 9.56 -1.93
C TRP A 228 14.57 8.07 -1.87
N TYR A 229 14.23 7.36 -2.94
CA TYR A 229 14.51 5.93 -3.04
C TYR A 229 15.91 5.70 -3.64
N ALA A 230 16.72 4.86 -2.98
CA ALA A 230 17.88 4.22 -3.55
C ALA A 230 17.89 2.73 -3.15
N GLU A 231 18.14 1.85 -4.12
CA GLU A 231 18.03 0.41 -3.95
C GLU A 231 18.94 -0.12 -2.83
N ARG A 232 20.16 0.41 -2.74
CA ARG A 232 21.17 -0.04 -1.76
C ARG A 232 21.32 0.89 -0.56
N TYR A 233 20.39 1.82 -0.36
CA TYR A 233 20.50 2.78 0.74
C TYR A 233 20.62 2.12 2.12
N PHE A 234 19.99 0.95 2.31
CA PHE A 234 20.05 0.26 3.61
C PHE A 234 21.46 -0.23 3.98
N GLU A 235 22.35 -0.44 3.00
CA GLU A 235 23.75 -0.78 3.25
C GLU A 235 24.55 0.40 3.84
N GLU A 236 24.20 1.63 3.44
CA GLU A 236 24.93 2.86 3.74
C GLU A 236 24.22 3.75 4.76
N ALA A 237 22.95 3.47 5.07
CA ALA A 237 22.14 4.31 5.95
C ALA A 237 22.80 4.51 7.33
N GLN A 238 22.69 5.72 7.85
CA GLN A 238 23.10 6.02 9.21
C GLN A 238 22.31 5.17 10.20
N GLU A 239 22.93 4.77 11.30
CA GLU A 239 22.27 3.96 12.34
C GLU A 239 21.29 4.78 13.19
N GLN A 240 21.45 6.10 13.21
CA GLN A 240 20.60 7.00 14.00
C GLN A 240 19.84 7.97 13.09
N ASN A 241 18.52 7.97 13.20
CA ASN A 241 17.60 8.87 12.50
C ASN A 241 17.93 9.05 11.00
N PRO A 242 18.02 7.97 10.21
CA PRO A 242 18.32 8.08 8.78
C PRO A 242 17.20 8.87 8.07
N GLN A 243 17.61 9.76 7.16
CA GLN A 243 16.72 10.68 6.45
C GLN A 243 16.54 10.32 4.97
N GLY A 244 17.00 9.14 4.55
CA GLY A 244 17.06 8.78 3.15
C GLY A 244 18.28 9.36 2.43
N PRO A 245 18.46 9.05 1.15
CA PRO A 245 19.44 9.68 0.28
C PRO A 245 19.19 11.19 0.13
N ASP A 246 20.23 12.00 -0.02
CA ASP A 246 20.10 13.46 -0.20
C ASP A 246 19.36 13.84 -1.50
N HIS A 247 19.45 12.98 -2.52
CA HIS A 247 18.81 13.17 -3.83
C HIS A 247 18.49 11.84 -4.49
N GLY A 248 17.59 11.87 -5.46
CA GLY A 248 17.18 10.68 -6.21
C GLY A 248 16.29 11.03 -7.41
N VAL A 249 15.90 10.02 -8.17
CA VAL A 249 14.94 10.12 -9.27
C VAL A 249 13.52 9.76 -8.81
N PHE A 250 13.45 8.86 -7.84
CA PHE A 250 12.20 8.31 -7.33
C PHE A 250 12.06 8.61 -5.84
N ARG A 251 10.82 8.85 -5.39
CA ARG A 251 10.43 8.84 -3.98
C ARG A 251 10.09 7.43 -3.55
N ALA A 252 10.36 7.11 -2.29
CA ALA A 252 10.00 5.82 -1.73
C ALA A 252 8.49 5.77 -1.41
N LEU A 253 7.91 4.58 -1.61
CA LEU A 253 6.55 4.20 -1.26
C LEU A 253 6.59 2.98 -0.35
N ARG A 254 5.64 2.88 0.58
CA ARG A 254 5.58 1.81 1.58
C ARG A 254 4.18 1.20 1.68
N GLY A 255 4.08 0.01 2.28
CA GLY A 255 2.83 -0.60 2.75
C GLY A 255 2.15 -1.56 1.77
N GLY A 256 2.38 -1.41 0.47
CA GLY A 256 1.52 -2.03 -0.53
C GLY A 256 0.14 -1.37 -0.53
N GLY A 257 -0.77 -1.85 -1.33
CA GLY A 257 -2.13 -1.34 -1.44
C GLY A 257 -3.13 -2.45 -1.80
N TYR A 258 -4.41 -2.11 -1.90
CA TYR A 258 -5.48 -3.06 -2.23
C TYR A 258 -5.25 -3.86 -3.53
N ALA A 259 -4.44 -3.33 -4.45
CA ALA A 259 -4.08 -4.00 -5.71
C ALA A 259 -2.74 -4.76 -5.64
N THR A 260 -2.04 -4.72 -4.51
CA THR A 260 -0.74 -5.37 -4.32
C THR A 260 -0.92 -6.85 -3.96
N THR A 261 -0.05 -7.73 -4.47
CA THR A 261 -0.14 -9.18 -4.27
C THR A 261 0.94 -9.72 -3.33
N GLY A 262 0.58 -10.73 -2.54
CA GLY A 262 1.50 -11.64 -1.85
C GLY A 262 2.48 -10.96 -0.90
N ALA A 263 3.75 -11.23 -1.13
CA ALA A 263 4.83 -10.79 -0.26
C ALA A 263 5.05 -9.28 -0.22
N ASP A 264 4.49 -8.54 -1.18
CA ASP A 264 4.74 -7.10 -1.34
C ASP A 264 3.91 -6.23 -0.38
N ILE A 265 3.01 -6.82 0.42
CA ILE A 265 2.36 -6.15 1.56
C ILE A 265 3.13 -6.30 2.88
N ARG A 266 4.31 -6.92 2.89
CA ARG A 266 5.16 -6.90 4.09
C ARG A 266 5.57 -5.48 4.44
N ILE A 267 5.68 -5.22 5.74
CA ILE A 267 6.13 -3.89 6.20
C ILE A 267 7.53 -3.53 5.71
N THR A 268 8.35 -4.51 5.38
CA THR A 268 9.69 -4.30 4.82
C THR A 268 9.71 -4.00 3.34
N SER A 269 8.64 -4.34 2.61
CA SER A 269 8.57 -4.13 1.16
C SER A 269 8.69 -2.65 0.80
N ARG A 270 9.44 -2.40 -0.26
CA ARG A 270 9.73 -1.06 -0.76
C ARG A 270 9.25 -0.94 -2.19
N SER A 271 8.59 0.17 -2.47
CA SER A 271 8.24 0.59 -3.82
C SER A 271 8.78 1.98 -4.10
N LYS A 272 8.71 2.41 -5.34
CA LYS A 272 9.25 3.71 -5.78
C LYS A 272 8.44 4.27 -6.94
N MET A 273 8.30 5.59 -6.96
CA MET A 273 7.66 6.29 -8.07
C MET A 273 8.25 7.69 -8.24
N ILE A 274 8.13 8.27 -9.43
CA ILE A 274 8.49 9.68 -9.65
C ILE A 274 7.55 10.57 -8.84
N GLN A 275 8.07 11.66 -8.29
CA GLN A 275 7.36 12.49 -7.31
C GLN A 275 6.06 13.12 -7.82
N ASP A 276 5.91 13.34 -9.13
CA ASP A 276 4.70 13.93 -9.73
C ASP A 276 3.62 12.89 -10.08
N PHE A 277 3.92 11.60 -9.91
CA PHE A 277 2.98 10.54 -10.24
C PHE A 277 1.77 10.54 -9.30
N ARG A 278 0.60 10.21 -9.87
CA ARG A 278 -0.67 10.17 -9.17
C ARG A 278 -1.45 8.96 -9.63
N ASP A 279 -1.86 8.13 -8.71
CA ASP A 279 -2.53 6.86 -8.98
C ASP A 279 -3.59 6.54 -7.93
N GLU A 280 -4.52 5.65 -8.28
CA GLU A 280 -5.62 5.22 -7.42
C GLU A 280 -5.17 4.32 -6.26
N THR A 281 -3.92 3.90 -6.26
CA THR A 281 -3.35 3.02 -5.24
C THR A 281 -2.40 3.73 -4.28
N ILE A 282 -2.20 5.05 -4.43
CA ILE A 282 -1.20 5.81 -3.69
C ILE A 282 -1.85 6.94 -2.89
N GLY A 283 -1.68 6.89 -1.59
CA GLY A 283 -2.04 7.90 -0.60
C GLY A 283 -0.86 8.28 0.28
N PHE A 284 -1.12 8.70 1.52
CA PHE A 284 -0.09 9.08 2.49
C PHE A 284 -0.66 9.25 3.89
N ARG A 285 0.24 9.32 4.88
CA ARG A 285 -0.03 9.81 6.25
C ARG A 285 1.04 10.78 6.68
N CYS A 286 0.80 11.58 7.74
CA CYS A 286 1.74 12.55 8.24
C CYS A 286 2.36 12.14 9.57
N ALA A 287 3.48 12.77 9.91
CA ALA A 287 4.20 12.61 11.17
C ALA A 287 4.61 13.98 11.75
N VAL A 288 4.94 13.99 13.02
CA VAL A 288 5.53 15.14 13.73
C VAL A 288 6.76 14.67 14.47
N SER A 289 7.86 15.39 14.33
CA SER A 289 9.07 15.11 15.11
C SER A 289 8.78 15.32 16.60
N GLY A 290 9.23 14.39 17.43
CA GLY A 290 9.20 14.59 18.88
C GLY A 290 10.00 15.83 19.29
N ALA A 291 9.65 16.45 20.41
CA ALA A 291 10.45 17.50 20.99
C ALA A 291 11.88 16.97 21.19
N LYS A 292 12.88 17.73 20.72
CA LYS A 292 14.28 17.41 21.03
C LYS A 292 14.40 17.37 22.55
N SER A 293 14.73 16.22 23.11
CA SER A 293 15.15 16.16 24.51
C SER A 293 16.34 17.12 24.64
N GLU A 294 16.12 18.26 25.26
CA GLU A 294 17.23 19.09 25.69
C GLU A 294 18.07 18.24 26.65
N LYS A 295 19.25 17.88 26.21
CA LYS A 295 20.24 17.25 27.10
C LYS A 295 20.66 18.34 28.08
N ASN A 296 20.13 18.24 29.31
CA ASN A 296 20.75 18.93 30.47
C ASN A 296 22.15 18.39 30.73
#